data_0aa695a6755baa645a5fe8a355be7cdb
#
_entry.id   0aa695a6755baa645a5fe8a355be7cdb
#
_cell.length_a   1.000
_cell.length_b   1.000
_cell.length_c   1.000
_cell.angle_alpha   90.00
_cell.angle_beta   90.00
_cell.angle_gamma   90.00
#
_symmetry.space_group_name_H-M   'P 1'
#
loop_
_entity.id
_entity.type
_entity.pdbx_description
1 polymer ?
#
loop_
_entity_poly.entity_id
_entity_poly.type
_entity_poly.pdbx_seq_one_letter_code
_entity_poly.pdbx_strand_id
1 'polypeptide(L)'
;MARSERLLALLQILRRHRHTVSGATLAGELGISIRTLYRDIASLQAQGADIEGEPGVGYILRPGFMLPPLMFSQGELEALMLGFRWVQKFADAPVTKAATDALAKISAVLPAELREELESTALLVGPRRIVDSEVVDLALIRTAIRRERKLRLSYADSVGALSERTIWPVALGYFEDTRMLVAWCESRQGYRHFRTERMLALAMLEERFPRRRAAMLKEWKETEAGPRRPIGAEAGTDTPSANAKSQP
;
A
#
# COMPACT_ATOMS: atom_id res chain seq x y z
N MET A 1 15.58 23.00 26.84
CA MET A 1 15.37 22.08 25.68
C MET A 1 16.54 22.28 24.71
N ALA A 2 17.26 21.22 24.36
CA ALA A 2 18.32 21.29 23.35
C ALA A 2 17.74 21.67 21.98
N ARG A 3 18.57 22.27 21.10
CA ARG A 3 18.08 22.71 19.77
C ARG A 3 17.50 21.56 18.95
N SER A 4 18.15 20.40 18.96
CA SER A 4 17.69 19.18 18.24
C SER A 4 16.35 18.68 18.76
N GLU A 5 16.16 18.60 20.08
CA GLU A 5 14.89 18.22 20.70
C GLU A 5 13.77 19.17 20.30
N ARG A 6 14.07 20.47 20.24
CA ARG A 6 13.09 21.49 19.88
C ARG A 6 12.67 21.39 18.41
N LEU A 7 13.61 21.13 17.49
CA LEU A 7 13.30 20.93 16.08
C LEU A 7 12.39 19.70 15.87
N LEU A 8 12.66 18.59 16.60
CA LEU A 8 11.82 17.40 16.59
C LEU A 8 10.42 17.68 17.14
N ALA A 9 10.34 18.39 18.28
CA ALA A 9 9.08 18.78 18.87
C ALA A 9 8.24 19.65 17.92
N LEU A 10 8.87 20.62 17.24
CA LEU A 10 8.22 21.46 16.24
C LEU A 10 7.63 20.64 15.08
N LEU A 11 8.38 19.68 14.54
CA LEU A 11 7.89 18.78 13.51
C LEU A 11 6.69 17.94 13.98
N GLN A 12 6.74 17.45 15.23
CA GLN A 12 5.63 16.67 15.80
C GLN A 12 4.36 17.51 16.02
N ILE A 13 4.53 18.78 16.44
CA ILE A 13 3.41 19.72 16.58
C ILE A 13 2.80 19.98 15.22
N LEU A 14 3.58 20.38 14.22
CA LEU A 14 3.09 20.64 12.86
C LEU A 14 2.37 19.43 12.25
N ARG A 15 2.80 18.20 12.54
CA ARG A 15 2.14 16.96 12.07
C ARG A 15 0.75 16.71 12.66
N ARG A 16 0.54 17.08 13.90
CA ARG A 16 -0.78 16.95 14.54
C ARG A 16 -1.82 17.88 13.93
N HIS A 17 -1.36 19.01 13.37
CA HIS A 17 -2.22 19.98 12.74
C HIS A 17 -2.41 19.70 11.24
N ARG A 18 -3.66 19.48 10.84
CA ARG A 18 -4.05 19.27 9.43
C ARG A 18 -4.29 20.59 8.66
N HIS A 19 -4.26 21.70 9.37
CA HIS A 19 -4.50 23.05 8.85
C HIS A 19 -3.36 23.99 9.27
N THR A 20 -3.29 25.14 8.63
CA THR A 20 -2.31 26.17 8.94
C THR A 20 -2.43 26.60 10.40
N VAL A 21 -1.30 26.62 11.12
CA VAL A 21 -1.20 27.01 12.53
C VAL A 21 -0.41 28.30 12.65
N SER A 22 -0.88 29.24 13.47
CA SER A 22 -0.21 30.51 13.65
C SER A 22 1.18 30.36 14.32
N GLY A 23 2.13 31.22 13.96
CA GLY A 23 3.45 31.21 14.60
C GLY A 23 3.35 31.46 16.12
N ALA A 24 2.38 32.26 16.56
CA ALA A 24 2.15 32.50 17.99
C ALA A 24 1.74 31.22 18.74
N THR A 25 0.85 30.42 18.16
CA THR A 25 0.43 29.14 18.72
C THR A 25 1.60 28.16 18.81
N LEU A 26 2.37 28.01 17.72
CA LEU A 26 3.55 27.11 17.69
C LEU A 26 4.62 27.53 18.70
N ALA A 27 4.90 28.85 18.81
CA ALA A 27 5.85 29.38 19.78
C ALA A 27 5.38 29.15 21.22
N GLY A 28 4.09 29.32 21.48
CA GLY A 28 3.47 29.04 22.78
C GLY A 28 3.55 27.58 23.19
N GLU A 29 3.22 26.64 22.30
CA GLU A 29 3.31 25.21 22.56
C GLU A 29 4.74 24.74 22.86
N LEU A 30 5.74 25.38 22.22
CA LEU A 30 7.16 25.08 22.40
C LEU A 30 7.80 25.83 23.57
N GLY A 31 7.13 26.85 24.15
CA GLY A 31 7.67 27.71 25.18
C GLY A 31 8.86 28.55 24.71
N ILE A 32 8.85 29.02 23.46
CA ILE A 32 9.96 29.78 22.82
C ILE A 32 9.48 31.12 22.27
N SER A 33 10.42 32.02 21.98
CA SER A 33 10.11 33.26 21.29
C SER A 33 9.76 33.01 19.83
N ILE A 34 8.90 33.89 19.26
CA ILE A 34 8.52 33.85 17.85
C ILE A 34 9.73 33.94 16.89
N ARG A 35 10.77 34.71 17.29
CA ARG A 35 12.03 34.83 16.54
C ARG A 35 12.79 33.50 16.50
N THR A 36 12.77 32.75 17.61
CA THR A 36 13.40 31.41 17.69
C THR A 36 12.63 30.45 16.80
N LEU A 37 11.30 30.47 16.84
CA LEU A 37 10.45 29.64 16.00
C LEU A 37 10.78 29.83 14.50
N TYR A 38 10.81 31.08 14.01
CA TYR A 38 11.08 31.34 12.60
C TYR A 38 12.45 30.83 12.15
N ARG A 39 13.48 30.96 13.02
CA ARG A 39 14.80 30.40 12.75
C ARG A 39 14.79 28.86 12.72
N ASP A 40 14.01 28.24 13.58
CA ASP A 40 13.87 26.81 13.63
C ASP A 40 13.10 26.27 12.41
N ILE A 41 12.05 26.96 11.97
CA ILE A 41 11.32 26.66 10.72
C ILE A 41 12.26 26.75 9.51
N ALA A 42 13.00 27.84 9.38
CA ALA A 42 13.98 28.00 8.31
C ALA A 42 15.05 26.89 8.31
N SER A 43 15.47 26.45 9.50
CA SER A 43 16.42 25.34 9.64
C SER A 43 15.84 24.02 9.18
N LEU A 44 14.57 23.74 9.47
CA LEU A 44 13.85 22.54 9.02
C LEU A 44 13.62 22.56 7.51
N GLN A 45 13.23 23.72 6.95
CA GLN A 45 13.08 23.89 5.50
C GLN A 45 14.42 23.68 4.78
N ALA A 46 15.52 24.20 5.30
CA ALA A 46 16.86 23.97 4.76
C ALA A 46 17.30 22.50 4.82
N GLN A 47 16.74 21.71 5.75
CA GLN A 47 16.93 20.26 5.86
C GLN A 47 15.93 19.46 5.00
N GLY A 48 15.09 20.15 4.22
CA GLY A 48 14.14 19.53 3.29
C GLY A 48 12.76 19.27 3.85
N ALA A 49 12.40 19.80 5.02
CA ALA A 49 11.03 19.73 5.49
C ALA A 49 10.13 20.63 4.63
N ASP A 50 9.04 20.06 4.08
CA ASP A 50 8.08 20.78 3.25
C ASP A 50 7.10 21.57 4.14
N ILE A 51 7.61 22.66 4.74
CA ILE A 51 6.84 23.56 5.57
C ILE A 51 6.48 24.79 4.74
N GLU A 52 5.18 24.93 4.42
CA GLU A 52 4.64 26.10 3.76
C GLU A 52 4.10 27.11 4.78
N GLY A 53 4.19 28.38 4.45
CA GLY A 53 3.64 29.46 5.26
C GLY A 53 4.62 30.61 5.46
N GLU A 54 4.11 31.69 6.05
CA GLU A 54 4.84 32.92 6.31
C GLU A 54 4.40 33.59 7.62
N PRO A 55 5.22 34.50 8.17
CA PRO A 55 4.86 35.27 9.34
C PRO A 55 3.51 36.01 9.17
N GLY A 56 2.63 35.87 10.16
CA GLY A 56 1.29 36.49 10.15
C GLY A 56 0.19 35.61 9.54
N VAL A 57 0.49 34.71 8.61
CA VAL A 57 -0.45 33.75 8.01
C VAL A 57 -0.46 32.44 8.79
N GLY A 58 0.70 31.94 9.17
CA GLY A 58 0.90 30.67 9.85
C GLY A 58 1.63 29.65 8.99
N TYR A 59 1.81 28.43 9.52
CA TYR A 59 2.62 27.39 8.94
C TYR A 59 1.87 26.06 8.90
N ILE A 60 2.12 25.28 7.85
CA ILE A 60 1.63 23.94 7.68
C ILE A 60 2.75 23.04 7.15
N LEU A 61 2.88 21.84 7.70
CA LEU A 61 3.74 20.81 7.15
C LEU A 61 2.96 20.03 6.10
N ARG A 62 3.41 20.11 4.85
CA ARG A 62 2.83 19.32 3.78
C ARG A 62 3.19 17.86 3.92
N PRO A 63 2.28 16.94 3.55
CA PRO A 63 2.61 15.52 3.46
C PRO A 63 3.74 15.33 2.45
N GLY A 64 4.94 15.03 2.94
CA GLY A 64 6.11 14.75 2.12
C GLY A 64 6.67 13.37 2.42
N PHE A 65 7.55 12.87 1.54
CA PHE A 65 8.19 11.56 1.69
C PHE A 65 9.33 11.54 2.74
N MET A 66 9.55 12.65 3.44
CA MET A 66 10.58 12.70 4.47
C MET A 66 10.03 12.17 5.80
N LEU A 67 10.59 11.06 6.24
CA LEU A 67 10.36 10.55 7.58
C LEU A 67 11.24 11.32 8.57
N PRO A 68 10.74 11.67 9.77
CA PRO A 68 11.60 12.24 10.83
C PRO A 68 12.62 11.19 11.27
N PRO A 69 13.60 11.59 12.11
CA PRO A 69 14.37 10.61 12.84
C PRO A 69 13.42 9.59 13.49
N LEU A 70 13.48 8.36 13.00
CA LEU A 70 12.74 7.24 13.58
C LEU A 70 13.67 6.59 14.60
N MET A 71 13.17 6.31 15.77
CA MET A 71 13.83 5.48 16.77
C MET A 71 13.12 4.12 16.75
N PHE A 72 13.87 3.08 16.41
CA PHE A 72 13.38 1.72 16.41
C PHE A 72 13.91 0.96 17.63
N SER A 73 13.09 0.21 18.30
CA SER A 73 13.49 -0.86 19.20
C SER A 73 14.00 -2.07 18.39
N GLN A 74 14.76 -2.95 19.02
CA GLN A 74 15.23 -4.19 18.42
C GLN A 74 14.08 -5.02 17.83
N GLY A 75 13.00 -5.24 18.61
CA GLY A 75 11.85 -6.02 18.14
C GLY A 75 11.14 -5.38 16.93
N GLU A 76 11.11 -4.04 16.80
CA GLU A 76 10.56 -3.38 15.64
C GLU A 76 11.45 -3.58 14.40
N LEU A 77 12.77 -3.57 14.56
CA LEU A 77 13.72 -3.88 13.49
C LEU A 77 13.60 -5.33 13.03
N GLU A 78 13.49 -6.28 13.96
CA GLU A 78 13.26 -7.70 13.64
C GLU A 78 11.95 -7.90 12.86
N ALA A 79 10.86 -7.26 13.27
CA ALA A 79 9.56 -7.31 12.58
C ALA A 79 9.65 -6.72 11.17
N LEU A 80 10.34 -5.58 11.01
CA LEU A 80 10.60 -4.98 9.70
C LEU A 80 11.42 -5.91 8.82
N MET A 81 12.48 -6.53 9.36
CA MET A 81 13.34 -7.45 8.61
C MET A 81 12.56 -8.68 8.13
N LEU A 82 11.71 -9.26 8.98
CA LEU A 82 10.82 -10.35 8.57
C LEU A 82 9.91 -9.92 7.42
N GLY A 83 9.33 -8.71 7.50
CA GLY A 83 8.51 -8.13 6.44
C GLY A 83 9.30 -7.93 5.13
N PHE A 84 10.54 -7.41 5.19
CA PHE A 84 11.40 -7.25 4.01
C PHE A 84 11.76 -8.60 3.38
N ARG A 85 12.13 -9.62 4.19
CA ARG A 85 12.41 -10.98 3.70
C ARG A 85 11.19 -11.59 3.03
N TRP A 86 10.00 -11.37 3.59
CA TRP A 86 8.75 -11.80 2.97
C TRP A 86 8.53 -11.12 1.61
N VAL A 87 8.68 -9.79 1.54
CA VAL A 87 8.54 -9.03 0.29
C VAL A 87 9.56 -9.49 -0.75
N GLN A 88 10.83 -9.67 -0.39
CA GLN A 88 11.88 -10.15 -1.30
C GLN A 88 11.53 -11.53 -1.89
N LYS A 89 10.83 -12.35 -1.14
CA LYS A 89 10.50 -13.72 -1.55
C LYS A 89 9.21 -13.82 -2.36
N PHE A 90 8.18 -13.05 -2.01
CA PHE A 90 6.83 -13.21 -2.56
C PHE A 90 6.39 -12.08 -3.49
N ALA A 91 7.02 -10.91 -3.44
CA ALA A 91 6.67 -9.81 -4.31
C ALA A 91 7.35 -9.92 -5.69
N ASP A 92 6.93 -9.08 -6.62
CA ASP A 92 7.54 -8.92 -7.93
C ASP A 92 8.77 -7.99 -7.87
N ALA A 93 9.61 -8.04 -8.88
CA ALA A 93 10.89 -7.35 -8.92
C ALA A 93 10.84 -5.85 -8.59
N PRO A 94 9.87 -5.04 -9.07
CA PRO A 94 9.76 -3.64 -8.70
C PRO A 94 9.50 -3.39 -7.21
N VAL A 95 8.66 -4.22 -6.57
CA VAL A 95 8.37 -4.11 -5.13
C VAL A 95 9.55 -4.61 -4.31
N THR A 96 10.19 -5.70 -4.72
CA THR A 96 11.42 -6.24 -4.12
C THR A 96 12.53 -5.20 -4.13
N LYS A 97 12.76 -4.55 -5.29
CA LYS A 97 13.73 -3.46 -5.39
C LYS A 97 13.42 -2.31 -4.43
N ALA A 98 12.17 -1.86 -4.38
CA ALA A 98 11.75 -0.79 -3.48
C ALA A 98 11.97 -1.16 -2.00
N ALA A 99 11.72 -2.41 -1.61
CA ALA A 99 11.98 -2.92 -0.27
C ALA A 99 13.49 -2.92 0.04
N THR A 100 14.33 -3.39 -0.89
CA THR A 100 15.80 -3.35 -0.76
C THR A 100 16.33 -1.93 -0.60
N ASP A 101 15.85 -0.99 -1.43
CA ASP A 101 16.23 0.42 -1.34
C ASP A 101 15.78 1.05 0.01
N ALA A 102 14.62 0.67 0.53
CA ALA A 102 14.15 1.11 1.84
C ALA A 102 15.00 0.55 2.98
N LEU A 103 15.33 -0.75 2.93
CA LEU A 103 16.20 -1.40 3.93
C LEU A 103 17.59 -0.77 3.94
N ALA A 104 18.18 -0.51 2.78
CA ALA A 104 19.49 0.16 2.68
C ALA A 104 19.50 1.53 3.37
N LYS A 105 18.41 2.32 3.22
CA LYS A 105 18.27 3.62 3.89
C LYS A 105 18.17 3.49 5.41
N ILE A 106 17.46 2.48 5.90
CA ILE A 106 17.34 2.19 7.34
C ILE A 106 18.70 1.75 7.88
N SER A 107 19.36 0.79 7.24
CA SER A 107 20.67 0.27 7.66
C SER A 107 21.77 1.35 7.67
N ALA A 108 21.69 2.34 6.77
CA ALA A 108 22.67 3.43 6.72
C ALA A 108 22.66 4.33 7.95
N VAL A 109 21.57 4.39 8.72
CA VAL A 109 21.42 5.21 9.92
C VAL A 109 21.51 4.41 11.22
N LEU A 110 21.61 3.08 11.15
CA LEU A 110 21.74 2.22 12.32
C LEU A 110 23.18 2.17 12.83
N PRO A 111 23.41 2.10 14.17
CA PRO A 111 24.69 1.69 14.73
C PRO A 111 25.15 0.34 14.19
N ALA A 112 26.48 0.12 14.18
CA ALA A 112 27.07 -1.10 13.60
C ALA A 112 26.54 -2.37 14.28
N GLU A 113 26.41 -2.36 15.61
CA GLU A 113 25.94 -3.49 16.40
C GLU A 113 24.49 -3.89 16.03
N LEU A 114 23.60 -2.90 15.89
CA LEU A 114 22.20 -3.15 15.50
C LEU A 114 22.09 -3.61 14.04
N ARG A 115 23.02 -3.19 13.18
CA ARG A 115 23.06 -3.64 11.79
C ARG A 115 23.47 -5.11 11.68
N GLU A 116 24.51 -5.52 12.42
CA GLU A 116 24.96 -6.93 12.48
C GLU A 116 23.86 -7.82 13.06
N GLU A 117 23.18 -7.36 14.09
CA GLU A 117 22.06 -8.07 14.71
C GLU A 117 20.87 -8.22 13.73
N LEU A 118 20.56 -7.17 12.97
CA LEU A 118 19.52 -7.18 11.94
C LEU A 118 19.82 -8.20 10.84
N GLU A 119 21.10 -8.27 10.39
CA GLU A 119 21.54 -9.22 9.36
C GLU A 119 21.52 -10.68 9.86
N SER A 120 21.86 -10.88 11.13
CA SER A 120 21.96 -12.18 11.78
C SER A 120 20.64 -12.70 12.36
N THR A 121 19.53 -11.95 12.25
CA THR A 121 18.25 -12.37 12.83
C THR A 121 17.83 -13.76 12.40
N ALA A 122 17.38 -14.56 13.38
CA ALA A 122 16.94 -15.94 13.18
C ALA A 122 15.54 -16.08 12.54
N LEU A 123 14.85 -14.97 12.27
CA LEU A 123 13.52 -15.01 11.66
C LEU A 123 13.62 -15.32 10.17
N LEU A 124 13.13 -16.48 9.78
CA LEU A 124 13.19 -17.00 8.41
C LEU A 124 11.80 -17.00 7.76
N VAL A 125 11.79 -16.79 6.45
CA VAL A 125 10.58 -16.92 5.62
C VAL A 125 10.62 -18.26 4.90
N GLY A 126 9.57 -19.07 5.04
CA GLY A 126 9.45 -20.40 4.45
C GLY A 126 9.57 -20.41 2.90
N PRO A 127 9.71 -21.58 2.26
CA PRO A 127 9.91 -21.68 0.81
C PRO A 127 8.70 -21.15 0.04
N ARG A 128 8.96 -20.49 -1.09
CA ARG A 128 7.93 -20.05 -2.04
C ARG A 128 7.50 -21.25 -2.89
N ARG A 129 6.19 -21.45 -3.04
CA ARG A 129 5.60 -22.51 -3.89
C ARG A 129 5.08 -21.99 -5.23
N ILE A 130 5.12 -20.68 -5.46
CA ILE A 130 4.66 -20.07 -6.72
C ILE A 130 5.68 -20.38 -7.82
N VAL A 131 5.23 -21.01 -8.90
CA VAL A 131 5.98 -21.09 -10.14
C VAL A 131 5.88 -19.73 -10.82
N ASP A 132 7.00 -19.10 -11.14
CA ASP A 132 7.07 -17.80 -11.80
C ASP A 132 6.61 -17.89 -13.26
N SER A 133 5.30 -17.95 -13.47
CA SER A 133 4.69 -17.64 -14.76
C SER A 133 4.14 -16.20 -14.70
N GLU A 134 5.03 -15.21 -14.70
CA GLU A 134 4.61 -13.81 -14.81
C GLU A 134 4.19 -13.52 -16.24
N VAL A 135 3.00 -13.97 -16.63
CA VAL A 135 2.42 -13.68 -17.94
C VAL A 135 1.95 -12.22 -18.02
N VAL A 136 1.66 -11.59 -16.88
CA VAL A 136 1.12 -10.23 -16.82
C VAL A 136 1.96 -9.29 -15.95
N ASP A 137 2.05 -8.05 -16.38
CA ASP A 137 2.74 -6.99 -15.65
C ASP A 137 1.96 -6.54 -14.41
N LEU A 138 2.42 -6.95 -13.23
CA LEU A 138 1.83 -6.53 -11.95
C LEU A 138 2.00 -5.03 -11.67
N ALA A 139 3.02 -4.38 -12.24
CA ALA A 139 3.20 -2.94 -12.12
C ALA A 139 2.09 -2.18 -12.87
N LEU A 140 1.64 -2.71 -14.02
CA LEU A 140 0.47 -2.20 -14.74
C LEU A 140 -0.79 -2.29 -13.87
N ILE A 141 -1.03 -3.44 -13.21
CA ILE A 141 -2.17 -3.62 -12.29
C ILE A 141 -2.13 -2.57 -11.16
N ARG A 142 -0.99 -2.42 -10.48
CA ARG A 142 -0.84 -1.42 -9.41
C ARG A 142 -1.04 0.00 -9.92
N THR A 143 -0.62 0.29 -11.13
CA THR A 143 -0.82 1.61 -11.75
C THR A 143 -2.29 1.86 -12.05
N ALA A 144 -3.01 0.88 -12.59
CA ALA A 144 -4.45 0.97 -12.84
C ALA A 144 -5.23 1.17 -11.52
N ILE A 145 -4.87 0.44 -10.46
CA ILE A 145 -5.45 0.61 -9.12
C ILE A 145 -5.25 2.05 -8.61
N ARG A 146 -4.01 2.58 -8.68
CA ARG A 146 -3.71 3.95 -8.20
C ARG A 146 -4.40 5.03 -9.01
N ARG A 147 -4.49 4.84 -10.34
CA ARG A 147 -5.10 5.82 -11.26
C ARG A 147 -6.60 5.63 -11.43
N GLU A 148 -7.20 4.63 -10.77
CA GLU A 148 -8.61 4.28 -10.90
C GLU A 148 -9.02 4.02 -12.35
N ARG A 149 -8.15 3.32 -13.14
CA ARG A 149 -8.37 2.99 -14.54
C ARG A 149 -8.91 1.59 -14.70
N LYS A 150 -9.82 1.41 -15.67
CA LYS A 150 -10.32 0.08 -16.04
C LYS A 150 -9.22 -0.76 -16.66
N LEU A 151 -9.35 -2.07 -16.54
CA LEU A 151 -8.50 -3.04 -17.21
C LEU A 151 -9.35 -3.93 -18.11
N ARG A 152 -8.83 -4.21 -19.30
CA ARG A 152 -9.30 -5.33 -20.14
C ARG A 152 -8.42 -6.52 -19.86
N LEU A 153 -9.04 -7.65 -19.57
CA LEU A 153 -8.40 -8.87 -19.10
C LEU A 153 -8.85 -10.07 -19.94
N SER A 154 -7.90 -10.79 -20.55
CA SER A 154 -8.12 -12.14 -21.08
C SER A 154 -7.80 -13.13 -19.95
N TYR A 155 -8.75 -13.97 -19.59
CA TYR A 155 -8.70 -14.84 -18.42
C TYR A 155 -9.11 -16.28 -18.74
N ALA A 156 -8.30 -17.23 -18.26
CA ALA A 156 -8.65 -18.65 -18.26
C ALA A 156 -9.21 -19.03 -16.88
N ASP A 157 -10.39 -19.58 -16.84
CA ASP A 157 -10.98 -20.07 -15.57
C ASP A 157 -10.34 -21.39 -15.10
N SER A 158 -10.91 -22.02 -14.06
CA SER A 158 -10.38 -23.26 -13.49
C SER A 158 -10.46 -24.47 -14.42
N VAL A 159 -11.40 -24.45 -15.36
CA VAL A 159 -11.58 -25.50 -16.36
C VAL A 159 -10.95 -25.15 -17.71
N GLY A 160 -10.20 -24.03 -17.78
CA GLY A 160 -9.51 -23.57 -18.98
C GLY A 160 -10.36 -22.79 -19.97
N ALA A 161 -11.61 -22.46 -19.65
CA ALA A 161 -12.45 -21.67 -20.54
C ALA A 161 -11.97 -20.23 -20.59
N LEU A 162 -11.79 -19.73 -21.83
CA LEU A 162 -11.29 -18.37 -22.09
C LEU A 162 -12.41 -17.36 -22.03
N SER A 163 -12.13 -16.19 -21.47
CA SER A 163 -13.07 -15.09 -21.45
C SER A 163 -12.37 -13.73 -21.45
N GLU A 164 -13.00 -12.77 -22.14
CA GLU A 164 -12.60 -11.37 -22.09
C GLU A 164 -13.45 -10.64 -21.05
N ARG A 165 -12.79 -9.83 -20.19
CA ARG A 165 -13.46 -9.11 -19.11
C ARG A 165 -12.98 -7.68 -19.07
N THR A 166 -13.93 -6.74 -18.86
CA THR A 166 -13.61 -5.39 -18.39
C THR A 166 -13.81 -5.35 -16.88
N ILE A 167 -12.76 -4.95 -16.19
CA ILE A 167 -12.72 -4.97 -14.72
C ILE A 167 -12.25 -3.64 -14.14
N TRP A 168 -12.68 -3.32 -12.92
CA TRP A 168 -12.24 -2.17 -12.13
C TRP A 168 -11.37 -2.68 -10.99
N PRO A 169 -10.06 -2.56 -11.10
CA PRO A 169 -9.15 -3.14 -10.12
C PRO A 169 -9.20 -2.39 -8.79
N VAL A 170 -9.39 -3.12 -7.70
CA VAL A 170 -9.55 -2.55 -6.34
C VAL A 170 -8.34 -2.80 -5.47
N ALA A 171 -7.86 -4.04 -5.42
CA ALA A 171 -6.72 -4.46 -4.61
C ALA A 171 -5.98 -5.63 -5.24
N LEU A 172 -4.66 -5.69 -5.02
CA LEU A 172 -3.82 -6.81 -5.37
C LEU A 172 -3.31 -7.46 -4.07
N GLY A 173 -3.72 -8.70 -3.83
CA GLY A 173 -3.32 -9.51 -2.67
C GLY A 173 -2.17 -10.44 -3.02
N TYR A 174 -1.25 -10.61 -2.09
CA TYR A 174 -0.12 -11.54 -2.16
C TYR A 174 -0.33 -12.63 -1.12
N PHE A 175 -0.40 -13.87 -1.56
CA PHE A 175 -0.53 -15.08 -0.73
C PHE A 175 0.66 -15.99 -0.99
N GLU A 176 0.87 -16.99 -0.15
CA GLU A 176 2.00 -17.92 -0.30
C GLU A 176 2.01 -18.64 -1.65
N ASP A 177 0.83 -19.03 -2.13
CA ASP A 177 0.68 -19.88 -3.32
C ASP A 177 0.18 -19.10 -4.56
N THR A 178 -0.30 -17.87 -4.40
CA THR A 178 -0.93 -17.14 -5.49
C THR A 178 -0.94 -15.64 -5.25
N ARG A 179 -1.05 -14.90 -6.34
CA ARG A 179 -1.38 -13.47 -6.30
C ARG A 179 -2.78 -13.30 -6.85
N MET A 180 -3.59 -12.49 -6.19
CA MET A 180 -5.00 -12.35 -6.50
C MET A 180 -5.40 -10.90 -6.68
N LEU A 181 -5.96 -10.59 -7.84
CA LEU A 181 -6.55 -9.28 -8.11
C LEU A 181 -8.02 -9.29 -7.72
N VAL A 182 -8.39 -8.43 -6.77
CA VAL A 182 -9.77 -8.10 -6.45
C VAL A 182 -10.24 -7.01 -7.38
N ALA A 183 -11.33 -7.25 -8.09
CA ALA A 183 -11.89 -6.27 -9.02
C ALA A 183 -13.42 -6.40 -9.14
N TRP A 184 -14.07 -5.30 -9.45
CA TRP A 184 -15.45 -5.32 -9.92
C TRP A 184 -15.48 -5.75 -11.40
N CYS A 185 -16.25 -6.75 -11.72
CA CYS A 185 -16.38 -7.27 -13.08
C CYS A 185 -17.63 -6.70 -13.74
N GLU A 186 -17.49 -5.96 -14.85
CA GLU A 186 -18.64 -5.34 -15.54
C GLU A 186 -19.62 -6.37 -16.08
N SER A 187 -19.15 -7.47 -16.67
CA SER A 187 -20.03 -8.51 -17.23
C SER A 187 -20.77 -9.30 -16.16
N ARG A 188 -20.26 -9.38 -14.95
CA ARG A 188 -20.87 -10.11 -13.84
C ARG A 188 -21.52 -9.20 -12.80
N GLN A 189 -21.40 -7.87 -12.95
CA GLN A 189 -21.97 -6.87 -12.06
C GLN A 189 -21.70 -7.16 -10.56
N GLY A 190 -20.43 -7.49 -10.25
CA GLY A 190 -20.04 -7.85 -8.89
C GLY A 190 -18.52 -8.00 -8.71
N TYR A 191 -18.10 -8.04 -7.45
CA TYR A 191 -16.71 -8.32 -7.10
C TYR A 191 -16.33 -9.74 -7.49
N ARG A 192 -15.10 -9.88 -8.03
CA ARG A 192 -14.48 -11.15 -8.40
C ARG A 192 -13.02 -11.15 -8.03
N HIS A 193 -12.51 -12.34 -7.79
CA HIS A 193 -11.11 -12.61 -7.50
C HIS A 193 -10.47 -13.25 -8.74
N PHE A 194 -9.45 -12.63 -9.28
CA PHE A 194 -8.73 -13.11 -10.44
C PHE A 194 -7.32 -13.52 -10.03
N ARG A 195 -6.97 -14.78 -10.17
CA ARG A 195 -5.61 -15.29 -9.95
C ARG A 195 -4.71 -14.79 -11.06
N THR A 196 -3.57 -14.20 -10.71
CA THR A 196 -2.70 -13.55 -11.72
C THR A 196 -2.08 -14.55 -12.68
N GLU A 197 -1.83 -15.77 -12.23
CA GLU A 197 -1.30 -16.86 -13.05
C GLU A 197 -2.28 -17.38 -14.11
N ARG A 198 -3.54 -17.03 -14.03
CA ARG A 198 -4.57 -17.37 -15.02
C ARG A 198 -4.90 -16.22 -15.98
N MET A 199 -4.20 -15.10 -15.84
CA MET A 199 -4.33 -13.96 -16.75
C MET A 199 -3.43 -14.18 -17.96
N LEU A 200 -4.00 -14.17 -19.15
CA LEU A 200 -3.29 -14.38 -20.41
C LEU A 200 -2.84 -13.09 -21.08
N ALA A 201 -3.66 -12.04 -20.96
CA ALA A 201 -3.37 -10.71 -21.46
C ALA A 201 -4.03 -9.66 -20.56
N LEU A 202 -3.40 -8.50 -20.49
CA LEU A 202 -3.88 -7.37 -19.68
C LEU A 202 -3.59 -6.06 -20.39
N ALA A 203 -4.58 -5.19 -20.48
CA ALA A 203 -4.42 -3.84 -21.02
C ALA A 203 -5.15 -2.81 -20.15
N MET A 204 -4.46 -1.70 -19.83
CA MET A 204 -5.07 -0.58 -19.14
C MET A 204 -5.83 0.29 -20.14
N LEU A 205 -7.09 0.58 -19.81
CA LEU A 205 -7.96 1.44 -20.63
C LEU A 205 -7.80 2.91 -20.23
N GLU A 206 -8.11 3.81 -21.17
CA GLU A 206 -8.15 5.25 -20.91
C GLU A 206 -9.28 5.65 -19.95
N GLU A 207 -10.30 4.80 -19.84
CA GLU A 207 -11.46 5.04 -19.02
C GLU A 207 -11.16 4.86 -17.53
N ARG A 208 -11.63 5.80 -16.72
CA ARG A 208 -11.74 5.63 -15.27
C ARG A 208 -13.02 4.87 -14.94
N PHE A 209 -12.98 4.07 -13.88
CA PHE A 209 -14.22 3.51 -13.36
C PHE A 209 -14.99 4.58 -12.54
N PRO A 210 -16.35 4.51 -12.50
CA PRO A 210 -17.20 5.60 -12.02
C PRO A 210 -17.23 5.74 -10.50
N ARG A 211 -16.66 4.79 -9.77
CA ARG A 211 -16.70 4.72 -8.31
C ARG A 211 -15.30 4.96 -7.72
N ARG A 212 -15.23 5.62 -6.57
CA ARG A 212 -13.97 5.79 -5.84
C ARG A 212 -13.46 4.45 -5.31
N ARG A 213 -12.21 4.11 -5.62
CA ARG A 213 -11.56 2.87 -5.18
C ARG A 213 -11.65 2.66 -3.67
N ALA A 214 -11.45 3.71 -2.86
CA ALA A 214 -11.50 3.62 -1.41
C ALA A 214 -12.87 3.13 -0.90
N ALA A 215 -13.97 3.63 -1.49
CA ALA A 215 -15.32 3.18 -1.15
C ALA A 215 -15.57 1.73 -1.57
N MET A 216 -15.10 1.36 -2.78
CA MET A 216 -15.20 -0.01 -3.28
C MET A 216 -14.39 -1.01 -2.42
N LEU A 217 -13.21 -0.61 -1.97
CA LEU A 217 -12.39 -1.44 -1.08
C LEU A 217 -13.06 -1.65 0.29
N LYS A 218 -13.70 -0.62 0.81
CA LYS A 218 -14.47 -0.73 2.08
C LYS A 218 -15.63 -1.68 1.92
N GLU A 219 -16.45 -1.50 0.89
CA GLU A 219 -17.60 -2.36 0.57
C GLU A 219 -17.19 -3.82 0.38
N TRP A 220 -16.14 -4.06 -0.39
CA TRP A 220 -15.61 -5.41 -0.58
C TRP A 220 -15.17 -6.05 0.74
N LYS A 221 -14.44 -5.32 1.59
CA LYS A 221 -14.02 -5.82 2.91
C LYS A 221 -15.21 -6.16 3.80
N GLU A 222 -16.26 -5.37 3.78
CA GLU A 222 -17.50 -5.62 4.54
C GLU A 222 -18.22 -6.88 4.00
N THR A 223 -18.22 -7.10 2.70
CA THR A 223 -18.78 -8.30 2.06
C THR A 223 -17.99 -9.57 2.40
N GLU A 224 -16.63 -9.47 2.44
CA GLU A 224 -15.77 -10.60 2.78
C GLU A 224 -15.65 -10.86 4.30
N ALA A 225 -15.96 -9.87 5.14
CA ALA A 225 -15.96 -10.02 6.60
C ALA A 225 -17.12 -10.87 7.15
N GLY A 226 -18.10 -11.25 6.31
CA GLY A 226 -19.06 -12.30 6.61
C GLY A 226 -18.38 -13.64 6.89
N PRO A 227 -19.08 -14.67 7.41
CA PRO A 227 -18.47 -15.96 7.79
C PRO A 227 -17.61 -16.48 6.64
N ARG A 228 -16.30 -16.59 6.89
CA ARG A 228 -15.25 -16.90 5.91
C ARG A 228 -15.61 -18.11 5.06
N ARG A 229 -15.98 -17.89 3.82
CA ARG A 229 -15.77 -18.91 2.79
C ARG A 229 -14.27 -19.03 2.58
N PRO A 230 -13.71 -20.22 2.59
CA PRO A 230 -12.29 -20.39 2.33
C PRO A 230 -11.95 -19.79 0.97
N ILE A 231 -10.91 -18.96 0.93
CA ILE A 231 -10.37 -18.35 -0.30
C ILE A 231 -9.91 -19.51 -1.19
N GLY A 232 -10.67 -19.82 -2.23
CA GLY A 232 -10.42 -20.98 -3.10
C GLY A 232 -11.65 -21.80 -3.46
N ALA A 233 -12.79 -21.60 -2.77
CA ALA A 233 -14.05 -22.22 -3.19
C ALA A 233 -14.61 -21.42 -4.38
N GLU A 234 -14.33 -21.89 -5.56
CA GLU A 234 -14.87 -21.39 -6.81
C GLU A 234 -16.41 -21.43 -6.74
N ALA A 235 -17.05 -20.31 -7.12
CA ALA A 235 -18.45 -20.31 -7.48
C ALA A 235 -18.60 -21.11 -8.80
N GLY A 236 -18.48 -22.41 -8.68
CA GLY A 236 -18.81 -23.36 -9.71
C GLY A 236 -20.23 -23.84 -9.51
N THR A 237 -20.92 -23.94 -10.63
CA THR A 237 -22.20 -24.54 -10.93
C THR A 237 -23.41 -23.59 -10.92
N ASP A 238 -23.57 -22.91 -12.05
CA ASP A 238 -24.89 -22.69 -12.62
C ASP A 238 -25.48 -24.06 -12.95
N THR A 239 -26.35 -24.56 -12.10
CA THR A 239 -27.29 -25.64 -12.49
C THR A 239 -28.39 -24.96 -13.28
N PRO A 240 -28.61 -25.30 -14.57
CA PRO A 240 -29.77 -24.81 -15.27
C PRO A 240 -31.00 -25.45 -14.65
N SER A 241 -31.89 -24.61 -14.16
CA SER A 241 -33.26 -25.03 -13.75
C SER A 241 -33.98 -25.65 -14.95
N ALA A 242 -33.99 -26.97 -15.00
CA ALA A 242 -34.85 -27.72 -15.92
C ALA A 242 -36.30 -27.68 -15.40
N ASN A 243 -37.02 -26.69 -15.85
CA ASN A 243 -38.46 -26.65 -15.73
C ASN A 243 -39.06 -27.34 -16.95
N ALA A 244 -39.20 -28.66 -16.90
CA ALA A 244 -39.99 -29.44 -17.87
C ALA A 244 -41.33 -29.77 -17.24
N LYS A 245 -42.34 -29.03 -17.66
CA LYS A 245 -43.75 -29.39 -17.51
C LYS A 245 -43.97 -30.72 -18.22
N SER A 246 -44.61 -31.66 -17.50
CA SER A 246 -45.36 -32.73 -18.11
C SER A 246 -46.66 -32.87 -17.36
N GLN A 247 -47.75 -32.59 -18.02
CA GLN A 247 -49.10 -33.02 -17.80
C GLN A 247 -49.57 -33.66 -19.11
N PRO A 248 -50.63 -34.41 -19.06
CA PRO A 248 -51.09 -35.46 -18.16
C PRO A 248 -50.88 -36.86 -18.73
#